data_d154f13b5b621fb91d28f75079ab79f6
#
_entry.id   d154f13b5b621fb91d28f75079ab79f6
#
_cell.length_a   1.000
_cell.length_b   1.000
_cell.length_c   1.000
_cell.angle_alpha   90.00
_cell.angle_beta   90.00
_cell.angle_gamma   90.00
#
_symmetry.space_group_name_H-M   'P 1'
#
loop_
_entity.id
_entity.type
_entity.pdbx_description
1 polymer ?
#
loop_
_entity_poly.entity_id
_entity_poly.type
_entity_poly.pdbx_seq_one_letter_code
_entity_poly.pdbx_strand_id
1 'polypeptide(L)'
;MSAEPHPLYRQLPAIDRLLNEPEMAPLLAEYGPVLLADTLRQLQAEAREYIGQFHTLADWCADWPAALRQRLNQRQPALKPVFNLTGTVLHTNLGRAPLAESAIAAVTDAMRSAVTLEYSLEGAGRGHRDRAVADLLCALTGAEDACIVNNNAAAVFLLLTVMAAGKQVVVSRGELVEIGGAFRIPDVMRQAGCELVEVGTTNRTHLKDYRQAINENTGLLMKVHTSNYSIEGFTAAVSEQQLAALGQECSIPTAT
;
A
#
# COMPACT_ATOMS: atom_id res chain seq x y z
N MET A 1 -40.42 25.34 22.59
CA MET A 1 -41.43 25.59 21.54
C MET A 1 -40.94 24.83 20.32
N SER A 2 -41.54 23.66 20.03
CA SER A 2 -41.24 22.91 18.81
C SER A 2 -41.90 23.67 17.65
N ALA A 3 -41.07 24.26 16.78
CA ALA A 3 -41.54 24.89 15.55
C ALA A 3 -42.31 23.83 14.74
N GLU A 4 -43.52 24.14 14.34
CA GLU A 4 -44.26 23.27 13.42
C GLU A 4 -43.46 23.05 12.14
N PRO A 5 -43.37 21.80 11.64
CA PRO A 5 -42.60 21.54 10.45
C PRO A 5 -43.16 22.29 9.26
N HIS A 6 -42.33 22.98 8.50
CA HIS A 6 -42.70 23.79 7.35
C HIS A 6 -43.57 22.96 6.36
N PRO A 7 -44.75 23.47 5.89
CA PRO A 7 -45.67 22.69 5.10
C PRO A 7 -45.09 22.09 3.81
N LEU A 8 -44.04 22.70 3.25
CA LEU A 8 -43.34 22.17 2.07
C LEU A 8 -42.57 20.87 2.32
N TYR A 9 -42.25 20.54 3.55
CA TYR A 9 -41.61 19.23 3.84
C TYR A 9 -42.49 18.03 3.51
N ARG A 10 -43.83 18.21 3.55
CA ARG A 10 -44.80 17.17 3.17
C ARG A 10 -44.86 16.92 1.67
N GLN A 11 -44.31 17.82 0.86
CA GLN A 11 -44.28 17.71 -0.60
C GLN A 11 -43.06 16.90 -1.08
N LEU A 12 -42.08 16.67 -0.21
CA LEU A 12 -40.92 15.86 -0.56
C LEU A 12 -41.36 14.38 -0.66
N PRO A 13 -41.09 13.71 -1.79
CA PRO A 13 -41.48 12.33 -2.00
C PRO A 13 -40.75 11.36 -1.07
N ALA A 14 -41.38 10.27 -0.65
CA ALA A 14 -40.75 9.21 0.09
C ALA A 14 -39.67 8.51 -0.80
N ILE A 15 -38.54 8.13 -0.21
CA ILE A 15 -37.43 7.49 -0.94
C ILE A 15 -37.89 6.18 -1.60
N ASP A 16 -38.63 5.35 -0.87
CA ASP A 16 -39.16 4.09 -1.41
C ASP A 16 -40.10 4.32 -2.61
N ARG A 17 -40.88 5.41 -2.59
CA ARG A 17 -41.70 5.79 -3.74
C ARG A 17 -40.83 6.17 -4.94
N LEU A 18 -39.83 7.00 -4.74
CA LEU A 18 -38.90 7.39 -5.81
C LEU A 18 -38.18 6.16 -6.41
N LEU A 19 -37.67 5.26 -5.59
CA LEU A 19 -36.98 4.06 -6.06
C LEU A 19 -37.88 3.13 -6.90
N ASN A 20 -39.19 3.18 -6.70
CA ASN A 20 -40.15 2.38 -7.47
C ASN A 20 -40.69 3.07 -8.73
N GLU A 21 -40.23 4.29 -9.03
CA GLU A 21 -40.62 4.98 -10.27
C GLU A 21 -39.94 4.32 -11.48
N PRO A 22 -40.67 4.16 -12.61
CA PRO A 22 -40.09 3.49 -13.80
C PRO A 22 -38.80 4.14 -14.30
N GLU A 23 -38.66 5.45 -14.13
CA GLU A 23 -37.50 6.23 -14.56
C GLU A 23 -36.23 5.93 -13.74
N MET A 24 -36.38 5.33 -12.55
CA MET A 24 -35.28 4.89 -11.71
C MET A 24 -34.68 3.52 -12.12
N ALA A 25 -35.45 2.71 -12.88
CA ALA A 25 -35.02 1.35 -13.23
C ALA A 25 -33.63 1.27 -13.92
N PRO A 26 -33.30 2.14 -14.87
CA PRO A 26 -31.93 2.15 -15.45
C PRO A 26 -30.85 2.47 -14.43
N LEU A 27 -31.09 3.44 -13.53
CA LEU A 27 -30.14 3.83 -12.49
C LEU A 27 -30.00 2.71 -11.44
N LEU A 28 -31.09 2.02 -11.09
CA LEU A 28 -31.04 0.86 -10.20
C LEU A 28 -30.20 -0.28 -10.77
N ALA A 29 -30.31 -0.53 -12.08
CA ALA A 29 -29.53 -1.55 -12.76
C ALA A 29 -28.02 -1.19 -12.81
N GLU A 30 -27.68 0.08 -12.98
CA GLU A 30 -26.31 0.57 -13.10
C GLU A 30 -25.62 0.73 -11.74
N TYR A 31 -26.29 1.34 -10.76
CA TYR A 31 -25.66 1.78 -9.50
C TYR A 31 -26.09 0.96 -8.28
N GLY A 32 -27.15 0.18 -8.39
CA GLY A 32 -27.71 -0.61 -7.31
C GLY A 32 -28.56 0.20 -6.30
N PRO A 33 -29.43 -0.49 -5.54
CA PRO A 33 -30.45 0.17 -4.69
C PRO A 33 -29.84 0.93 -3.50
N VAL A 34 -28.76 0.43 -2.92
CA VAL A 34 -28.16 1.04 -1.73
C VAL A 34 -27.61 2.44 -2.05
N LEU A 35 -26.84 2.55 -3.13
CA LEU A 35 -26.23 3.80 -3.54
C LEU A 35 -27.29 4.85 -3.94
N LEU A 36 -28.33 4.41 -4.65
CA LEU A 36 -29.44 5.29 -5.02
C LEU A 36 -30.17 5.81 -3.77
N ALA A 37 -30.53 4.92 -2.85
CA ALA A 37 -31.22 5.30 -1.63
C ALA A 37 -30.40 6.32 -0.80
N ASP A 38 -29.12 6.11 -0.66
CA ASP A 38 -28.25 7.02 0.10
C ASP A 38 -28.10 8.38 -0.60
N THR A 39 -27.98 8.39 -1.93
CA THR A 39 -27.92 9.64 -2.69
C THR A 39 -29.23 10.41 -2.63
N LEU A 40 -30.37 9.72 -2.70
CA LEU A 40 -31.70 10.32 -2.53
C LEU A 40 -31.89 10.89 -1.12
N ARG A 41 -31.38 10.21 -0.07
CA ARG A 41 -31.42 10.75 1.30
C ARG A 41 -30.62 12.05 1.41
N GLN A 42 -29.45 12.12 0.77
CA GLN A 42 -28.64 13.35 0.71
C GLN A 42 -29.39 14.47 0.00
N LEU A 43 -29.96 14.21 -1.17
CA LEU A 43 -30.79 15.19 -1.91
C LEU A 43 -31.98 15.65 -1.08
N GLN A 44 -32.68 14.74 -0.38
CA GLN A 44 -33.79 15.14 0.52
C GLN A 44 -33.30 16.02 1.68
N ALA A 45 -32.12 15.74 2.25
CA ALA A 45 -31.56 16.56 3.31
C ALA A 45 -31.26 17.99 2.79
N GLU A 46 -30.66 18.10 1.62
CA GLU A 46 -30.41 19.38 0.95
C GLU A 46 -31.71 20.14 0.62
N ALA A 47 -32.73 19.42 0.14
CA ALA A 47 -34.06 20.02 -0.10
C ALA A 47 -34.68 20.59 1.18
N ARG A 48 -34.57 19.87 2.30
CA ARG A 48 -35.06 20.34 3.61
C ARG A 48 -34.29 21.57 4.09
N GLU A 49 -32.97 21.59 3.94
CA GLU A 49 -32.14 22.73 4.28
C GLU A 49 -32.51 23.95 3.43
N TYR A 50 -32.67 23.76 2.12
CA TYR A 50 -33.08 24.80 1.20
C TYR A 50 -34.47 25.39 1.56
N ILE A 51 -35.45 24.55 1.88
CA ILE A 51 -36.76 24.97 2.34
C ILE A 51 -36.65 25.77 3.65
N GLY A 52 -35.80 25.31 4.59
CA GLY A 52 -35.57 26.02 5.83
C GLY A 52 -35.00 27.41 5.65
N GLN A 53 -34.13 27.58 4.64
CA GLN A 53 -33.47 28.86 4.35
C GLN A 53 -34.32 29.81 3.50
N PHE A 54 -34.96 29.29 2.46
CA PHE A 54 -35.59 30.10 1.43
C PHE A 54 -37.13 30.05 1.43
N HIS A 55 -37.74 29.18 2.25
CA HIS A 55 -39.18 28.96 2.33
C HIS A 55 -39.85 28.58 1.00
N THR A 56 -39.07 27.99 0.07
CA THR A 56 -39.55 27.51 -1.23
C THR A 56 -38.84 26.18 -1.57
N LEU A 57 -39.42 25.43 -2.53
CA LEU A 57 -38.73 24.25 -3.09
C LEU A 57 -37.62 24.70 -4.04
N ALA A 58 -36.49 23.98 -4.03
CA ALA A 58 -35.47 24.15 -5.04
C ALA A 58 -35.98 23.65 -6.40
N ASP A 59 -35.55 24.31 -7.50
CA ASP A 59 -36.03 23.98 -8.86
C ASP A 59 -35.78 22.53 -9.24
N TRP A 60 -34.70 21.93 -8.78
CA TRP A 60 -34.36 20.55 -9.07
C TRP A 60 -35.28 19.52 -8.36
N CYS A 61 -36.05 19.95 -7.36
CA CYS A 61 -37.07 19.11 -6.73
C CYS A 61 -38.24 18.77 -7.67
N ALA A 62 -38.34 19.43 -8.81
CA ALA A 62 -39.35 19.12 -9.83
C ALA A 62 -39.03 17.80 -10.58
N ASP A 63 -37.78 17.39 -10.65
CA ASP A 63 -37.31 16.18 -11.37
C ASP A 63 -36.24 15.44 -10.55
N TRP A 64 -36.66 14.57 -9.66
CA TRP A 64 -35.78 13.78 -8.80
C TRP A 64 -34.89 12.79 -9.58
N PRO A 65 -35.38 12.10 -10.63
CA PRO A 65 -34.52 11.28 -11.48
C PRO A 65 -33.38 12.05 -12.12
N ALA A 66 -33.64 13.23 -12.69
CA ALA A 66 -32.59 14.09 -13.29
C ALA A 66 -31.60 14.59 -12.24
N ALA A 67 -32.07 15.07 -11.08
CA ALA A 67 -31.22 15.51 -9.99
C ALA A 67 -30.32 14.36 -9.47
N LEU A 68 -30.88 13.16 -9.30
CA LEU A 68 -30.15 11.98 -8.91
C LEU A 68 -29.06 11.61 -9.93
N ARG A 69 -29.42 11.57 -11.22
CA ARG A 69 -28.48 11.28 -12.31
C ARG A 69 -27.34 12.28 -12.34
N GLN A 70 -27.65 13.56 -12.20
CA GLN A 70 -26.63 14.62 -12.13
C GLN A 70 -25.68 14.42 -10.96
N ARG A 71 -26.21 14.06 -9.76
CA ARG A 71 -25.40 13.81 -8.56
C ARG A 71 -24.52 12.57 -8.71
N LEU A 72 -25.03 11.50 -9.30
CA LEU A 72 -24.26 10.28 -9.57
C LEU A 72 -23.15 10.54 -10.60
N ASN A 73 -23.44 11.29 -11.67
CA ASN A 73 -22.43 11.67 -12.68
C ASN A 73 -21.33 12.59 -12.12
N GLN A 74 -21.61 13.34 -11.07
CA GLN A 74 -20.62 14.16 -10.36
C GLN A 74 -19.72 13.34 -9.43
N ARG A 75 -20.07 12.09 -9.11
CA ARG A 75 -19.23 11.16 -8.36
C ARG A 75 -18.08 10.69 -9.24
N GLN A 76 -17.01 11.47 -9.24
CA GLN A 76 -15.80 11.07 -9.92
C GLN A 76 -15.04 10.03 -9.06
N PRO A 77 -14.33 9.08 -9.69
CA PRO A 77 -13.42 8.20 -8.97
C PRO A 77 -12.46 9.01 -8.09
N ALA A 78 -12.19 8.52 -6.89
CA ALA A 78 -11.25 9.18 -5.99
C ALA A 78 -9.83 9.24 -6.59
N LEU A 79 -9.47 8.21 -7.39
CA LEU A 79 -8.21 8.17 -8.12
C LEU A 79 -8.42 8.72 -9.53
N LYS A 80 -7.66 9.75 -9.88
CA LYS A 80 -7.69 10.39 -11.20
C LYS A 80 -6.33 10.29 -11.87
N PRO A 81 -6.26 10.03 -13.17
CA PRO A 81 -5.00 10.14 -13.91
C PRO A 81 -4.44 11.56 -13.80
N VAL A 82 -3.15 11.66 -13.57
CA VAL A 82 -2.42 12.94 -13.50
C VAL A 82 -1.12 12.85 -14.27
N PHE A 83 -0.59 13.99 -14.71
CA PHE A 83 0.76 14.08 -15.25
C PHE A 83 1.74 14.32 -14.11
N ASN A 84 2.77 13.49 -14.00
CA ASN A 84 3.85 13.70 -13.04
C ASN A 84 4.82 14.75 -13.57
N LEU A 85 4.72 15.98 -13.09
CA LEU A 85 5.59 17.11 -13.43
C LEU A 85 6.50 17.51 -12.26
N THR A 86 6.71 16.62 -11.28
CA THR A 86 7.48 16.93 -10.06
C THR A 86 8.98 16.87 -10.25
N GLY A 87 9.48 16.37 -11.37
CA GLY A 87 10.92 16.11 -11.60
C GLY A 87 11.42 14.81 -10.97
N THR A 88 10.58 14.08 -10.22
CA THR A 88 10.89 12.78 -9.61
C THR A 88 10.15 11.68 -10.38
N VAL A 89 10.87 10.71 -10.94
CA VAL A 89 10.27 9.66 -11.78
C VAL A 89 9.20 8.85 -11.04
N LEU A 90 9.49 8.47 -9.79
CA LEU A 90 8.55 7.76 -8.91
C LEU A 90 8.25 8.63 -7.68
N HIS A 91 7.25 9.49 -7.80
CA HIS A 91 6.81 10.31 -6.69
C HIS A 91 5.87 9.52 -5.78
N THR A 92 6.18 9.40 -4.49
CA THR A 92 5.48 8.53 -3.53
C THR A 92 3.99 8.82 -3.39
N ASN A 93 3.57 10.07 -3.60
CA ASN A 93 2.16 10.48 -3.52
C ASN A 93 1.37 10.25 -4.82
N LEU A 94 2.03 9.87 -5.92
CA LEU A 94 1.40 9.67 -7.22
C LEU A 94 1.23 8.19 -7.60
N GLY A 95 1.28 7.31 -6.61
CA GLY A 95 1.07 5.87 -6.80
C GLY A 95 2.38 5.09 -6.91
N ARG A 96 2.35 4.01 -7.66
CA ARG A 96 3.49 3.11 -7.94
C ARG A 96 3.93 3.28 -9.39
N ALA A 97 5.05 2.65 -9.76
CA ALA A 97 5.46 2.57 -11.16
C ALA A 97 4.34 1.96 -12.01
N PRO A 98 3.99 2.56 -13.15
CA PRO A 98 3.07 1.93 -14.09
C PRO A 98 3.57 0.56 -14.55
N LEU A 99 2.64 -0.37 -14.69
CA LEU A 99 2.95 -1.70 -15.23
C LEU A 99 3.04 -1.63 -16.77
N ALA A 100 3.81 -2.55 -17.35
CA ALA A 100 3.80 -2.75 -18.80
C ALA A 100 2.40 -3.21 -19.27
N GLU A 101 1.99 -2.83 -20.48
CA GLU A 101 0.67 -3.20 -21.04
C GLU A 101 0.44 -4.72 -21.06
N SER A 102 1.47 -5.52 -21.33
CA SER A 102 1.40 -6.98 -21.25
C SER A 102 1.08 -7.49 -19.85
N ALA A 103 1.63 -6.85 -18.81
CA ALA A 103 1.34 -7.19 -17.42
C ALA A 103 -0.08 -6.78 -17.02
N ILE A 104 -0.54 -5.60 -17.47
CA ILE A 104 -1.92 -5.13 -17.23
C ILE A 104 -2.91 -6.11 -17.87
N ALA A 105 -2.67 -6.53 -19.12
CA ALA A 105 -3.51 -7.51 -19.81
C ALA A 105 -3.56 -8.84 -19.05
N ALA A 106 -2.40 -9.39 -18.66
CA ALA A 106 -2.31 -10.66 -17.94
C ALA A 106 -3.02 -10.61 -16.57
N VAL A 107 -2.86 -9.52 -15.81
CA VAL A 107 -3.56 -9.33 -14.53
C VAL A 107 -5.08 -9.23 -14.75
N THR A 108 -5.52 -8.49 -15.77
CA THR A 108 -6.93 -8.35 -16.13
C THR A 108 -7.55 -9.70 -16.46
N ASP A 109 -6.87 -10.53 -17.24
CA ASP A 109 -7.35 -11.87 -17.59
C ASP A 109 -7.40 -12.82 -16.40
N ALA A 110 -6.39 -12.76 -15.52
CA ALA A 110 -6.38 -13.53 -14.27
C ALA A 110 -7.53 -13.12 -13.34
N MET A 111 -7.93 -11.85 -13.33
CA MET A 111 -9.05 -11.35 -12.51
C MET A 111 -10.44 -11.75 -13.04
N ARG A 112 -10.56 -12.13 -14.33
CA ARG A 112 -11.84 -12.48 -14.96
C ARG A 112 -12.30 -13.91 -14.69
N SER A 113 -11.41 -14.76 -14.20
CA SER A 113 -11.70 -16.19 -14.01
C SER A 113 -11.02 -16.76 -12.78
N ALA A 114 -11.44 -17.95 -12.35
CA ALA A 114 -10.71 -18.71 -11.35
C ALA A 114 -9.36 -19.15 -11.93
N VAL A 115 -8.29 -19.00 -11.17
CA VAL A 115 -6.92 -19.34 -11.57
C VAL A 115 -6.26 -20.28 -10.55
N THR A 116 -5.23 -20.99 -10.96
CA THR A 116 -4.47 -21.95 -10.16
C THR A 116 -3.52 -21.25 -9.16
N LEU A 117 -4.03 -20.32 -8.36
CA LEU A 117 -3.22 -19.52 -7.45
C LEU A 117 -2.52 -20.36 -6.38
N GLU A 118 -3.25 -21.30 -5.78
CA GLU A 118 -2.75 -22.22 -4.72
C GLU A 118 -3.10 -23.67 -5.03
N TYR A 119 -3.24 -24.02 -6.32
CA TYR A 119 -3.58 -25.38 -6.75
C TYR A 119 -2.60 -25.87 -7.80
N SER A 120 -2.02 -27.06 -7.57
CA SER A 120 -1.17 -27.75 -8.54
C SER A 120 -2.02 -28.65 -9.43
N LEU A 121 -2.03 -28.39 -10.73
CA LEU A 121 -2.71 -29.24 -11.70
C LEU A 121 -2.05 -30.60 -11.84
N GLU A 122 -0.72 -30.66 -11.73
CA GLU A 122 0.05 -31.89 -11.84
C GLU A 122 -0.13 -32.79 -10.61
N GLY A 123 -0.04 -32.20 -9.42
CA GLY A 123 -0.16 -32.91 -8.15
C GLY A 123 -1.59 -33.08 -7.64
N ALA A 124 -2.60 -32.52 -8.34
CA ALA A 124 -4.01 -32.52 -7.98
C ALA A 124 -4.25 -32.13 -6.49
N GLY A 125 -3.51 -31.14 -5.99
CA GLY A 125 -3.56 -30.73 -4.60
C GLY A 125 -3.16 -29.28 -4.37
N ARG A 126 -3.06 -28.90 -3.09
CA ARG A 126 -2.66 -27.54 -2.70
C ARG A 126 -1.20 -27.28 -3.06
N GLY A 127 -0.96 -26.19 -3.79
CA GLY A 127 0.35 -25.62 -4.10
C GLY A 127 0.65 -24.36 -3.28
N HIS A 128 1.89 -23.90 -3.34
CA HIS A 128 2.31 -22.62 -2.79
C HIS A 128 2.22 -21.53 -3.87
N ARG A 129 1.57 -20.41 -3.56
CA ARG A 129 1.39 -19.29 -4.51
C ARG A 129 2.70 -18.70 -5.01
N ASP A 130 3.76 -18.73 -4.20
CA ASP A 130 5.07 -18.18 -4.55
C ASP A 130 5.75 -18.97 -5.68
N ARG A 131 5.46 -20.27 -5.82
CA ARG A 131 6.03 -21.13 -6.86
C ARG A 131 5.70 -20.66 -8.27
N ALA A 132 4.58 -19.98 -8.46
CA ALA A 132 4.23 -19.42 -9.78
C ALA A 132 5.25 -18.39 -10.30
N VAL A 133 6.02 -17.78 -9.42
CA VAL A 133 6.97 -16.69 -9.75
C VAL A 133 8.37 -16.93 -9.22
N ALA A 134 8.58 -17.87 -8.28
CA ALA A 134 9.88 -18.14 -7.66
C ALA A 134 10.94 -18.50 -8.71
N ASP A 135 10.64 -19.42 -9.62
CA ASP A 135 11.58 -19.85 -10.67
C ASP A 135 12.00 -18.69 -11.58
N LEU A 136 11.06 -17.80 -11.91
CA LEU A 136 11.35 -16.61 -12.71
C LEU A 136 12.24 -15.64 -11.96
N LEU A 137 11.98 -15.40 -10.67
CA LEU A 137 12.80 -14.55 -9.82
C LEU A 137 14.21 -15.13 -9.66
N CYS A 138 14.32 -16.43 -9.41
CA CYS A 138 15.63 -17.11 -9.34
C CYS A 138 16.41 -16.98 -10.64
N ALA A 139 15.76 -17.16 -11.79
CA ALA A 139 16.40 -16.98 -13.10
C ALA A 139 16.89 -15.55 -13.35
N LEU A 140 16.14 -14.54 -12.87
CA LEU A 140 16.50 -13.13 -13.06
C LEU A 140 17.57 -12.63 -12.07
N THR A 141 17.61 -13.17 -10.86
CA THR A 141 18.48 -12.68 -9.78
C THR A 141 19.69 -13.57 -9.50
N GLY A 142 19.63 -14.84 -9.92
CA GLY A 142 20.62 -15.85 -9.54
C GLY A 142 20.45 -16.39 -8.12
N ALA A 143 19.35 -16.07 -7.44
CA ALA A 143 19.03 -16.59 -6.11
C ALA A 143 18.67 -18.07 -6.15
N GLU A 144 18.88 -18.79 -5.06
CA GLU A 144 18.54 -20.21 -4.92
C GLU A 144 17.03 -20.43 -4.72
N ASP A 145 16.35 -19.49 -4.04
CA ASP A 145 14.90 -19.49 -3.86
C ASP A 145 14.40 -18.04 -3.69
N ALA A 146 13.09 -17.85 -3.82
CA ALA A 146 12.45 -16.54 -3.69
C ALA A 146 11.05 -16.65 -3.09
N CYS A 147 10.67 -15.66 -2.28
CA CYS A 147 9.31 -15.46 -1.81
C CYS A 147 8.88 -14.01 -2.03
N ILE A 148 7.58 -13.79 -2.14
CA ILE A 148 7.00 -12.46 -2.33
C ILE A 148 6.18 -12.09 -1.10
N VAL A 149 6.41 -10.87 -0.62
CA VAL A 149 5.65 -10.25 0.47
C VAL A 149 5.05 -8.92 0.02
N ASN A 150 4.17 -8.35 0.82
CA ASN A 150 3.38 -7.17 0.45
C ASN A 150 4.21 -5.93 0.12
N ASN A 151 5.35 -5.76 0.79
CA ASN A 151 6.22 -4.59 0.64
C ASN A 151 7.60 -4.85 1.27
N ASN A 152 8.53 -3.93 1.05
CA ASN A 152 9.89 -4.02 1.60
C ASN A 152 9.91 -4.08 3.14
N ALA A 153 9.04 -3.34 3.85
CA ALA A 153 8.99 -3.39 5.31
C ALA A 153 8.65 -4.80 5.82
N ALA A 154 7.72 -5.49 5.16
CA ALA A 154 7.39 -6.88 5.46
C ALA A 154 8.55 -7.83 5.13
N ALA A 155 9.31 -7.57 4.06
CA ALA A 155 10.49 -8.35 3.70
C ALA A 155 11.58 -8.24 4.77
N VAL A 156 11.91 -7.02 5.19
CA VAL A 156 12.91 -6.77 6.25
C VAL A 156 12.48 -7.39 7.57
N PHE A 157 11.20 -7.24 7.95
CA PHE A 157 10.66 -7.84 9.18
C PHE A 157 10.72 -9.36 9.16
N LEU A 158 10.32 -9.99 8.05
CA LEU A 158 10.39 -11.43 7.87
C LEU A 158 11.83 -11.95 7.96
N LEU A 159 12.74 -11.31 7.22
CA LEU A 159 14.17 -11.66 7.23
C LEU A 159 14.75 -11.60 8.64
N LEU A 160 14.55 -10.51 9.35
CA LEU A 160 15.05 -10.31 10.72
C LEU A 160 14.47 -11.36 11.69
N THR A 161 13.16 -11.62 11.59
CA THR A 161 12.50 -12.60 12.46
C THR A 161 13.04 -14.01 12.23
N VAL A 162 13.27 -14.40 10.97
CA VAL A 162 13.75 -15.74 10.64
C VAL A 162 15.23 -15.91 10.95
N MET A 163 16.06 -14.91 10.63
CA MET A 163 17.52 -15.04 10.68
C MET A 163 18.13 -14.66 12.04
N ALA A 164 17.49 -13.72 12.77
CA ALA A 164 18.14 -13.09 13.91
C ALA A 164 17.23 -12.85 15.13
N ALA A 165 16.06 -13.44 15.23
CA ALA A 165 15.23 -13.31 16.44
C ALA A 165 16.00 -13.83 17.68
N GLY A 166 16.06 -13.01 18.73
CA GLY A 166 16.80 -13.29 19.97
C GLY A 166 18.33 -13.13 19.84
N LYS A 167 18.81 -12.63 18.70
CA LYS A 167 20.25 -12.42 18.41
C LYS A 167 20.55 -10.98 18.05
N GLN A 168 21.84 -10.70 17.93
CA GLN A 168 22.37 -9.41 17.51
C GLN A 168 22.40 -9.25 16.00
N VAL A 169 22.00 -8.08 15.52
CA VAL A 169 22.14 -7.65 14.14
C VAL A 169 23.07 -6.47 14.07
N VAL A 170 24.22 -6.66 13.40
CA VAL A 170 25.23 -5.63 13.27
C VAL A 170 24.97 -4.79 12.03
N VAL A 171 24.84 -3.48 12.19
CA VAL A 171 24.56 -2.52 11.11
C VAL A 171 25.37 -1.24 11.27
N SER A 172 25.72 -0.60 10.15
CA SER A 172 26.40 0.71 10.18
C SER A 172 25.51 1.80 10.74
N ARG A 173 26.00 2.62 11.66
CA ARG A 173 25.28 3.79 12.19
C ARG A 173 24.88 4.77 11.09
N GLY A 174 25.68 4.93 10.05
CA GLY A 174 25.35 5.75 8.88
C GLY A 174 24.26 5.20 7.98
N GLU A 175 23.76 3.98 8.25
CA GLU A 175 22.75 3.29 7.44
C GLU A 175 21.40 3.13 8.19
N LEU A 176 21.24 3.77 9.36
CA LEU A 176 20.00 3.75 10.13
C LEU A 176 18.97 4.72 9.52
N VAL A 177 18.31 4.27 8.50
CA VAL A 177 17.36 5.06 7.71
C VAL A 177 15.97 5.13 8.36
N GLU A 178 15.30 6.27 8.18
CA GLU A 178 13.84 6.41 8.35
C GLU A 178 13.18 6.67 6.99
N ILE A 179 12.15 5.91 6.65
CA ILE A 179 11.42 6.00 5.39
C ILE A 179 9.92 6.16 5.66
N GLY A 180 9.29 7.11 4.94
CA GLY A 180 7.82 7.25 4.95
C GLY A 180 7.21 7.64 6.29
N GLY A 181 7.96 8.29 7.17
CA GLY A 181 7.46 8.88 8.42
C GLY A 181 7.27 7.92 9.60
N ALA A 182 7.45 6.61 9.43
CA ALA A 182 7.28 5.64 10.52
C ALA A 182 8.17 4.39 10.42
N PHE A 183 8.75 4.10 9.26
CA PHE A 183 9.62 2.93 9.09
C PHE A 183 11.05 3.29 9.49
N ARG A 184 11.48 2.84 10.66
CA ARG A 184 12.82 3.00 11.20
C ARG A 184 13.47 1.64 11.39
N ILE A 185 14.67 1.45 10.87
CA ILE A 185 15.41 0.18 11.01
C ILE A 185 15.52 -0.27 12.48
N PRO A 186 15.88 0.59 13.45
CA PRO A 186 15.95 0.17 14.85
C PRO A 186 14.60 -0.32 15.42
N ASP A 187 13.50 0.30 15.03
CA ASP A 187 12.17 -0.07 15.52
C ASP A 187 11.73 -1.41 14.93
N VAL A 188 12.01 -1.65 13.64
CA VAL A 188 11.72 -2.93 12.97
C VAL A 188 12.54 -4.06 13.58
N MET A 189 13.83 -3.84 13.87
CA MET A 189 14.68 -4.82 14.54
C MET A 189 14.14 -5.18 15.94
N ARG A 190 13.75 -4.18 16.71
CA ARG A 190 13.15 -4.40 18.04
C ARG A 190 11.85 -5.20 17.95
N GLN A 191 10.98 -4.88 16.98
CA GLN A 191 9.73 -5.62 16.76
C GLN A 191 9.96 -7.06 16.30
N ALA A 192 11.02 -7.31 15.53
CA ALA A 192 11.43 -8.65 15.12
C ALA A 192 12.12 -9.45 16.25
N GLY A 193 12.29 -8.85 17.44
CA GLY A 193 12.97 -9.49 18.56
C GLY A 193 14.48 -9.55 18.45
N CYS A 194 15.07 -8.68 17.63
CA CYS A 194 16.54 -8.58 17.44
C CYS A 194 17.15 -7.52 18.34
N GLU A 195 18.39 -7.71 18.73
CA GLU A 195 19.22 -6.69 19.36
C GLU A 195 20.04 -5.94 18.30
N LEU A 196 19.86 -4.62 18.23
CA LEU A 196 20.63 -3.76 17.33
C LEU A 196 22.02 -3.52 17.86
N VAL A 197 23.05 -3.82 17.06
CA VAL A 197 24.46 -3.47 17.32
C VAL A 197 24.94 -2.49 16.24
N GLU A 198 25.05 -1.21 16.62
CA GLU A 198 25.52 -0.15 15.73
C GLU A 198 27.04 -0.13 15.67
N VAL A 199 27.61 -0.05 14.45
CA VAL A 199 29.04 0.05 14.24
C VAL A 199 29.45 1.30 13.46
N GLY A 200 30.68 1.73 13.66
CA GLY A 200 31.20 2.95 13.05
C GLY A 200 30.59 4.24 13.57
N THR A 201 30.60 5.26 12.74
CA THR A 201 30.02 6.59 13.00
C THR A 201 29.05 6.97 11.88
N THR A 202 28.39 8.12 12.00
CA THR A 202 27.40 8.57 11.00
C THR A 202 27.97 8.69 9.59
N ASN A 203 29.22 9.08 9.44
CA ASN A 203 29.86 9.32 8.13
C ASN A 203 30.99 8.31 7.80
N ARG A 204 31.44 7.49 8.75
CA ARG A 204 32.53 6.55 8.50
C ARG A 204 32.29 5.23 9.21
N THR A 205 32.23 4.16 8.42
CA THR A 205 32.22 2.78 8.91
C THR A 205 33.23 1.97 8.11
N HIS A 206 34.08 1.21 8.81
CA HIS A 206 35.09 0.38 8.23
C HIS A 206 34.82 -1.10 8.52
N LEU A 207 35.36 -1.99 7.70
CA LEU A 207 35.20 -3.44 7.87
C LEU A 207 35.64 -3.93 9.25
N LYS A 208 36.69 -3.29 9.82
CA LYS A 208 37.17 -3.59 11.17
C LYS A 208 36.12 -3.34 12.25
N ASP A 209 35.22 -2.37 12.04
CA ASP A 209 34.17 -2.03 13.00
C ASP A 209 33.13 -3.16 13.09
N TYR A 210 32.74 -3.72 11.93
CA TYR A 210 31.92 -4.93 11.89
C TYR A 210 32.63 -6.12 12.53
N ARG A 211 33.91 -6.38 12.16
CA ARG A 211 34.68 -7.50 12.70
C ARG A 211 34.81 -7.46 14.22
N GLN A 212 34.99 -6.29 14.81
CA GLN A 212 35.12 -6.11 16.27
C GLN A 212 33.79 -6.29 17.01
N ALA A 213 32.65 -6.07 16.34
CA ALA A 213 31.32 -6.23 16.92
C ALA A 213 30.81 -7.68 16.90
N ILE A 214 31.39 -8.52 16.05
CA ILE A 214 31.01 -9.93 15.94
C ILE A 214 31.35 -10.71 17.22
N ASN A 215 30.38 -11.42 17.74
CA ASN A 215 30.47 -12.30 18.88
C ASN A 215 29.53 -13.52 18.77
N GLU A 216 29.47 -14.37 19.76
CA GLU A 216 28.63 -15.59 19.79
C GLU A 216 27.14 -15.33 19.65
N ASN A 217 26.66 -14.13 20.00
CA ASN A 217 25.25 -13.73 19.88
C ASN A 217 24.92 -13.10 18.53
N THR A 218 25.91 -12.87 17.66
CA THR A 218 25.69 -12.25 16.35
C THR A 218 24.94 -13.21 15.43
N GLY A 219 23.76 -12.80 14.98
CA GLY A 219 22.89 -13.58 14.08
C GLY A 219 22.94 -13.12 12.63
N LEU A 220 23.23 -11.83 12.39
CA LEU A 220 23.17 -11.24 11.05
C LEU A 220 24.10 -10.05 10.93
N LEU A 221 24.77 -9.92 9.78
CA LEU A 221 25.40 -8.67 9.36
C LEU A 221 24.50 -8.02 8.31
N MET A 222 24.05 -6.79 8.57
CA MET A 222 23.10 -6.12 7.69
C MET A 222 23.68 -4.86 7.10
N LYS A 223 23.48 -4.68 5.80
CA LYS A 223 23.70 -3.44 5.07
C LYS A 223 22.38 -2.84 4.65
N VAL A 224 22.20 -1.52 4.87
CA VAL A 224 20.98 -0.82 4.49
C VAL A 224 21.31 0.27 3.49
N HIS A 225 20.60 0.27 2.36
CA HIS A 225 20.77 1.30 1.34
C HIS A 225 20.19 2.63 1.80
N THR A 226 20.97 3.71 1.69
CA THR A 226 20.58 5.09 2.03
C THR A 226 19.74 5.68 0.88
N SER A 227 18.47 5.27 0.76
CA SER A 227 17.62 5.56 -0.41
C SER A 227 17.13 7.00 -0.51
N ASN A 228 17.10 7.74 0.60
CA ASN A 228 16.46 9.07 0.70
C ASN A 228 17.37 10.15 1.32
N TYR A 229 18.65 9.85 1.53
CA TYR A 229 19.65 10.82 1.97
C TYR A 229 21.04 10.45 1.43
N SER A 230 21.96 11.41 1.41
CA SER A 230 23.38 11.21 1.10
C SER A 230 24.23 11.74 2.24
N ILE A 231 25.40 11.10 2.44
CA ILE A 231 26.43 11.57 3.37
C ILE A 231 27.64 11.96 2.53
N GLU A 232 27.99 13.24 2.55
CA GLU A 232 29.07 13.81 1.72
C GLU A 232 30.24 14.27 2.56
N GLY A 233 31.39 14.45 1.92
CA GLY A 233 32.63 14.93 2.55
C GLY A 233 33.58 13.79 2.93
N PHE A 234 34.09 13.81 4.16
CA PHE A 234 35.05 12.81 4.65
C PHE A 234 34.31 11.53 5.09
N THR A 235 33.97 10.67 4.15
CA THR A 235 33.18 9.47 4.33
C THR A 235 33.90 8.16 4.11
N ALA A 236 33.41 7.07 4.68
CA ALA A 236 33.79 5.70 4.37
C ALA A 236 32.62 4.76 4.62
N ALA A 237 32.38 3.82 3.72
CA ALA A 237 31.34 2.80 3.83
C ALA A 237 31.90 1.42 3.47
N VAL A 238 31.32 0.38 4.06
CA VAL A 238 31.66 -1.02 3.71
C VAL A 238 30.79 -1.43 2.53
N SER A 239 31.42 -2.02 1.49
CA SER A 239 30.65 -2.54 0.35
C SER A 239 29.95 -3.85 0.68
N GLU A 240 28.92 -4.19 -0.11
CA GLU A 240 28.20 -5.46 0.01
C GLU A 240 29.14 -6.65 -0.12
N GLN A 241 30.07 -6.61 -1.08
CA GLN A 241 31.07 -7.66 -1.30
C GLN A 241 32.01 -7.84 -0.10
N GLN A 242 32.44 -6.75 0.51
CA GLN A 242 33.26 -6.80 1.71
C GLN A 242 32.52 -7.39 2.90
N LEU A 243 31.24 -7.00 3.07
CA LEU A 243 30.39 -7.51 4.15
C LEU A 243 30.10 -8.99 3.94
N ALA A 244 29.77 -9.40 2.71
CA ALA A 244 29.54 -10.80 2.36
C ALA A 244 30.78 -11.68 2.61
N ALA A 245 31.98 -11.20 2.22
CA ALA A 245 33.22 -11.91 2.49
C ALA A 245 33.50 -12.08 3.99
N LEU A 246 33.21 -11.05 4.80
CA LEU A 246 33.33 -11.12 6.26
C LEU A 246 32.32 -12.12 6.85
N GLY A 247 31.09 -12.10 6.36
CA GLY A 247 30.05 -13.05 6.80
C GLY A 247 30.44 -14.50 6.51
N GLN A 248 30.99 -14.78 5.32
CA GLN A 248 31.49 -16.10 4.96
C GLN A 248 32.66 -16.54 5.86
N GLU A 249 33.63 -15.65 6.10
CA GLU A 249 34.76 -15.90 6.99
C GLU A 249 34.33 -16.27 8.41
N CYS A 250 33.30 -15.58 8.93
CA CYS A 250 32.80 -15.76 10.28
C CYS A 250 31.60 -16.75 10.38
N SER A 251 31.15 -17.32 9.26
CA SER A 251 29.96 -18.18 9.19
C SER A 251 28.69 -17.49 9.72
N ILE A 252 28.54 -16.18 9.45
CA ILE A 252 27.39 -15.38 9.81
C ILE A 252 26.67 -14.96 8.53
N PRO A 253 25.34 -15.14 8.43
CA PRO A 253 24.58 -14.68 7.28
C PRO A 253 24.66 -13.16 7.10
N THR A 254 24.59 -12.72 5.84
CA THR A 254 24.56 -11.29 5.47
C THR A 254 23.29 -10.96 4.72
N ALA A 255 22.78 -9.73 4.89
CA ALA A 255 21.64 -9.21 4.16
C ALA A 255 21.90 -7.78 3.66
N THR A 256 21.38 -7.44 2.48
CA THR A 256 21.43 -6.10 1.90
C THR A 256 20.06 -5.66 1.40
#